data_af9d6c1c1d77d491d2de26a6672ee4b7
#
_entry.id   af9d6c1c1d77d491d2de26a6672ee4b7
#
_cell.length_a   1.000
_cell.length_b   1.000
_cell.length_c   1.000
_cell.angle_alpha   90.00
_cell.angle_beta   90.00
_cell.angle_gamma   90.00
#
_symmetry.space_group_name_H-M   'P 1'
#
loop_
_entity.id
_entity.type
_entity.pdbx_description
1 polymer ?
#
loop_
_entity_poly.entity_id
_entity_poly.type
_entity_poly.pdbx_seq_one_letter_code
_entity_poly.pdbx_strand_id
1 'polypeptide(L)'
;MSILDSIPLASKGTDYGVLGNEAVSSTATGRAYGLEIMGRWYNYKGLTFIASYTLVRSEFKDGRNKDTYLPTSWDNKHLFTFSGTYSLPKTWDVGAKFRIVGGAPYTPYDVEKSSYVEAWDANNGLYYDYSRFNSERLKPFTQLDIRIDKTFYFKKIMLGAYIDIQNILNSKYKEQDVYIKTGKIINPEAPIYEQRYELRPIERLTGTLLPSIGVMIEL
;
A
#
# COMPACT_ATOMS: atom_id res chain seq x y z
N MET A 1 -2.05 -6.18 -23.69
CA MET A 1 -1.87 -5.11 -22.70
C MET A 1 -1.46 -3.85 -23.43
N SER A 2 -2.14 -2.75 -23.16
CA SER A 2 -1.94 -1.49 -23.88
C SER A 2 -0.78 -0.70 -23.27
N ILE A 3 0.00 -0.06 -24.13
CA ILE A 3 1.20 0.68 -23.73
C ILE A 3 1.18 2.04 -24.38
N LEU A 4 1.47 3.05 -23.57
CA LEU A 4 1.88 4.38 -23.97
C LEU A 4 3.31 4.57 -23.46
N ASP A 5 4.24 4.99 -24.33
CA ASP A 5 5.63 5.25 -23.96
C ASP A 5 6.32 4.09 -23.20
N SER A 6 6.08 2.86 -23.61
CA SER A 6 6.60 1.64 -22.98
C SER A 6 6.08 1.34 -21.56
N ILE A 7 5.05 2.02 -21.10
CA ILE A 7 4.44 1.80 -19.78
C ILE A 7 3.06 1.16 -19.97
N PRO A 8 2.77 0.06 -19.28
CA PRO A 8 1.46 -0.55 -19.34
C PRO A 8 0.38 0.38 -18.79
N LEU A 9 -0.70 0.55 -19.54
CA LEU A 9 -1.84 1.38 -19.13
C LEU A 9 -2.40 0.96 -17.76
N ALA A 10 -2.42 -0.35 -17.47
CA ALA A 10 -2.83 -0.87 -16.17
C ALA A 10 -1.97 -0.37 -15.00
N SER A 11 -0.68 -0.12 -15.22
CA SER A 11 0.20 0.44 -14.19
C SER A 11 0.05 1.94 -14.02
N LYS A 12 -0.36 2.66 -15.07
CA LYS A 12 -0.73 4.09 -14.97
C LYS A 12 -2.07 4.28 -14.25
N GLY A 13 -3.00 3.36 -14.40
CA GLY A 13 -4.31 3.43 -13.76
C GLY A 13 -4.30 3.42 -12.23
N THR A 14 -3.22 2.95 -11.59
CA THR A 14 -3.06 3.04 -10.14
C THR A 14 -2.84 4.47 -9.65
N ASP A 15 -2.44 5.37 -10.53
CA ASP A 15 -2.18 6.79 -10.22
C ASP A 15 -3.37 7.71 -10.54
N TYR A 16 -4.53 7.14 -10.82
CA TYR A 16 -5.75 7.88 -11.22
C TYR A 16 -5.58 8.80 -12.45
N GLY A 17 -4.50 8.60 -13.23
CA GLY A 17 -4.14 9.45 -14.36
C GLY A 17 -4.59 8.91 -15.74
N VAL A 18 -5.34 7.79 -15.78
CA VAL A 18 -5.75 7.16 -17.03
C VAL A 18 -7.19 7.52 -17.35
N LEU A 19 -7.39 8.25 -18.45
CA LEU A 19 -8.72 8.64 -18.94
C LEU A 19 -9.38 7.55 -19.81
N GLY A 20 -8.59 6.59 -20.32
CA GLY A 20 -9.07 5.48 -21.13
C GLY A 20 -9.17 5.79 -22.63
N ASN A 21 -8.79 6.99 -23.06
CA ASN A 21 -8.79 7.43 -24.47
C ASN A 21 -7.37 7.64 -25.04
N GLU A 22 -6.35 7.21 -24.31
CA GLU A 22 -4.97 7.32 -24.74
C GLU A 22 -4.69 6.44 -25.96
N ALA A 23 -3.85 6.94 -26.87
CA ALA A 23 -3.37 6.17 -28.00
C ALA A 23 -2.41 5.08 -27.50
N VAL A 24 -2.83 3.82 -27.59
CA VAL A 24 -2.09 2.69 -27.04
C VAL A 24 -1.89 1.59 -28.08
N SER A 25 -0.86 0.78 -27.89
CA SER A 25 -0.64 -0.44 -28.66
C SER A 25 -0.70 -1.67 -27.77
N SER A 26 -1.20 -2.79 -28.28
CA SER A 26 -1.41 -4.02 -27.51
C SER A 26 -0.21 -4.98 -27.69
N THR A 27 0.96 -4.58 -27.20
CA THR A 27 2.22 -5.31 -27.40
C THR A 27 2.79 -5.96 -26.16
N ALA A 28 2.37 -5.51 -24.95
CA ALA A 28 2.89 -6.07 -23.71
C ALA A 28 2.21 -7.38 -23.33
N THR A 29 2.98 -8.24 -22.69
CA THR A 29 2.51 -9.47 -22.06
C THR A 29 2.72 -9.39 -20.55
N GLY A 30 1.80 -9.98 -19.79
CA GLY A 30 1.91 -10.05 -18.34
C GLY A 30 1.88 -11.49 -17.85
N ARG A 31 2.42 -11.70 -16.66
CA ARG A 31 2.30 -12.96 -15.94
C ARG A 31 2.11 -12.71 -14.46
N ALA A 32 1.31 -13.57 -13.81
CA ALA A 32 1.19 -13.61 -12.37
C ALA A 32 1.26 -15.05 -11.93
N TYR A 33 2.01 -15.31 -10.86
CA TYR A 33 2.17 -16.64 -10.28
C TYR A 33 2.52 -16.55 -8.81
N GLY A 34 2.29 -17.62 -8.07
CA GLY A 34 2.57 -17.62 -6.64
C GLY A 34 2.17 -18.91 -5.95
N LEU A 35 2.23 -18.85 -4.63
CA LEU A 35 1.82 -19.92 -3.73
C LEU A 35 0.98 -19.32 -2.62
N GLU A 36 -0.15 -19.94 -2.32
CA GLU A 36 -0.99 -19.60 -1.18
C GLU A 36 -1.12 -20.79 -0.24
N ILE A 37 -0.91 -20.55 1.05
CA ILE A 37 -1.09 -21.54 2.11
C ILE A 37 -2.05 -20.94 3.13
N MET A 38 -3.11 -21.69 3.47
CA MET A 38 -4.07 -21.29 4.48
C MET A 38 -4.27 -22.43 5.49
N GLY A 39 -4.23 -22.06 6.76
CA GLY A 39 -4.57 -22.94 7.88
C GLY A 39 -5.74 -22.35 8.69
N ARG A 40 -6.69 -23.21 9.04
CA ARG A 40 -7.81 -22.84 9.92
C ARG A 40 -7.89 -23.83 11.06
N TRP A 41 -8.06 -23.31 12.26
CA TRP A 41 -8.29 -24.08 13.46
C TRP A 41 -9.59 -23.62 14.12
N TYR A 42 -10.46 -24.56 14.47
CA TYR A 42 -11.77 -24.23 14.97
C TYR A 42 -12.00 -24.82 16.35
N ASN A 43 -12.26 -23.95 17.34
CA ASN A 43 -12.67 -24.25 18.70
C ASN A 43 -11.88 -25.36 19.42
N TYR A 44 -10.55 -25.28 19.38
CA TYR A 44 -9.71 -26.14 20.19
C TYR A 44 -9.38 -25.49 21.52
N LYS A 45 -9.95 -26.01 22.61
CA LYS A 45 -9.76 -25.46 23.96
C LYS A 45 -10.06 -23.94 24.03
N GLY A 46 -11.11 -23.50 23.33
CA GLY A 46 -11.48 -22.09 23.27
C GLY A 46 -10.76 -21.25 22.20
N LEU A 47 -9.78 -21.82 21.51
CA LEU A 47 -9.04 -21.11 20.44
C LEU A 47 -9.67 -21.39 19.06
N THR A 48 -9.95 -20.32 18.35
CA THR A 48 -10.30 -20.34 16.92
C THR A 48 -9.40 -19.38 16.18
N PHE A 49 -8.75 -19.82 15.10
CA PHE A 49 -7.94 -18.92 14.28
C PHE A 49 -7.93 -19.34 12.82
N ILE A 50 -7.58 -18.39 11.98
CA ILE A 50 -7.22 -18.57 10.57
C ILE A 50 -5.91 -17.85 10.32
N ALA A 51 -5.01 -18.50 9.61
CA ALA A 51 -3.75 -17.92 9.15
C ALA A 51 -3.60 -18.18 7.66
N SER A 52 -3.19 -17.18 6.91
CA SER A 52 -2.87 -17.33 5.48
C SER A 52 -1.56 -16.65 5.17
N TYR A 53 -0.83 -17.27 4.26
CA TYR A 53 0.38 -16.72 3.68
C TYR A 53 0.31 -16.85 2.16
N THR A 54 0.56 -15.73 1.47
CA THR A 54 0.61 -15.69 0.02
C THR A 54 1.97 -15.17 -0.42
N LEU A 55 2.65 -15.94 -1.25
CA LEU A 55 3.77 -15.48 -2.06
C LEU A 55 3.23 -15.21 -3.47
N VAL A 56 3.34 -13.96 -3.94
CA VAL A 56 2.84 -13.55 -5.26
C VAL A 56 3.91 -12.83 -6.04
N ARG A 57 4.00 -13.14 -7.33
CA ARG A 57 4.76 -12.39 -8.32
C ARG A 57 3.80 -11.92 -9.41
N SER A 58 3.87 -10.64 -9.73
CA SER A 58 3.10 -10.01 -10.80
C SER A 58 4.03 -9.17 -11.64
N GLU A 59 4.19 -9.54 -12.89
CA GLU A 59 5.21 -8.98 -13.78
C GLU A 59 4.66 -8.78 -15.18
N PHE A 60 5.24 -7.85 -15.92
CA PHE A 60 4.95 -7.65 -17.34
C PHE A 60 6.23 -7.39 -18.13
N LYS A 61 6.15 -7.55 -19.43
CA LYS A 61 7.19 -7.08 -20.37
C LYS A 61 6.56 -6.41 -21.58
N ASP A 62 7.26 -5.42 -22.10
CA ASP A 62 6.97 -4.84 -23.41
C ASP A 62 7.79 -5.56 -24.49
N GLY A 63 7.11 -6.27 -25.38
CA GLY A 63 7.75 -7.04 -26.44
C GLY A 63 8.47 -6.19 -27.51
N ARG A 64 8.32 -4.86 -27.48
CA ARG A 64 9.00 -3.97 -28.44
C ARG A 64 10.43 -3.60 -28.02
N ASN A 65 10.67 -3.41 -26.72
CA ASN A 65 11.90 -2.78 -26.23
C ASN A 65 12.65 -3.55 -25.15
N LYS A 66 12.05 -4.56 -24.51
CA LYS A 66 12.67 -5.25 -23.37
C LYS A 66 12.25 -6.71 -23.31
N ASP A 67 13.24 -7.59 -23.27
CA ASP A 67 13.02 -9.02 -22.98
C ASP A 67 12.88 -9.32 -21.48
N THR A 68 13.13 -8.34 -20.63
CA THR A 68 13.07 -8.46 -19.18
C THR A 68 11.68 -8.21 -18.62
N TYR A 69 11.25 -9.05 -17.69
CA TYR A 69 10.05 -8.82 -16.91
C TYR A 69 10.28 -7.77 -15.84
N LEU A 70 9.40 -6.80 -15.76
CA LEU A 70 9.35 -5.75 -14.75
C LEU A 70 8.18 -6.00 -13.80
N PRO A 71 8.32 -5.73 -12.50
CA PRO A 71 7.21 -5.90 -11.56
C PRO A 71 6.09 -4.91 -11.85
N THR A 72 4.85 -5.36 -11.72
CA THR A 72 3.68 -4.47 -11.69
C THR A 72 3.57 -3.80 -10.32
N SER A 73 2.76 -2.74 -10.20
CA SER A 73 2.48 -2.09 -8.91
C SER A 73 1.80 -3.02 -7.88
N TRP A 74 1.32 -4.18 -8.30
CA TRP A 74 0.68 -5.20 -7.47
C TRP A 74 1.63 -6.28 -6.95
N ASP A 75 2.92 -6.25 -7.32
CA ASP A 75 3.93 -7.25 -6.94
C ASP A 75 4.41 -7.06 -5.50
N ASN A 76 3.50 -7.19 -4.53
CA ASN A 76 3.82 -7.04 -3.10
C ASN A 76 4.70 -8.18 -2.54
N LYS A 77 4.92 -9.24 -3.28
CA LYS A 77 5.66 -10.47 -2.94
C LYS A 77 5.04 -11.28 -1.80
N HIS A 78 5.00 -10.74 -0.60
CA HIS A 78 4.63 -11.47 0.61
C HIS A 78 3.42 -10.81 1.28
N LEU A 79 2.39 -11.61 1.53
CA LEU A 79 1.24 -11.22 2.33
C LEU A 79 1.04 -12.29 3.41
N PHE A 80 0.92 -11.85 4.65
CA PHE A 80 0.59 -12.72 5.77
C PHE A 80 -0.57 -12.13 6.54
N THR A 81 -1.56 -12.95 6.85
CA THR A 81 -2.68 -12.58 7.71
C THR A 81 -2.91 -13.67 8.74
N PHE A 82 -3.04 -13.26 9.98
CA PHE A 82 -3.51 -14.08 11.09
C PHE A 82 -4.71 -13.39 11.74
N SER A 83 -5.77 -14.13 12.00
CA SER A 83 -6.92 -13.67 12.77
C SER A 83 -7.35 -14.78 13.71
N GLY A 84 -7.42 -14.50 14.99
CA GLY A 84 -7.79 -15.49 15.98
C GLY A 84 -8.56 -14.89 17.15
N THR A 85 -9.39 -15.73 17.77
CA THR A 85 -10.15 -15.40 18.98
C THR A 85 -9.94 -16.51 20.00
N TYR A 86 -9.73 -16.13 21.24
CA TYR A 86 -9.62 -17.03 22.38
C TYR A 86 -10.74 -16.74 23.37
N SER A 87 -11.60 -17.75 23.59
CA SER A 87 -12.70 -17.68 24.54
C SER A 87 -12.19 -18.06 25.92
N LEU A 88 -12.27 -17.12 26.84
CA LEU A 88 -11.89 -17.25 28.25
C LEU A 88 -13.11 -17.63 29.13
N PRO A 89 -12.88 -18.17 30.33
CA PRO A 89 -13.96 -18.37 31.30
C PRO A 89 -14.75 -17.08 31.61
N LYS A 90 -16.01 -17.25 32.03
CA LYS A 90 -16.90 -16.15 32.40
C LYS A 90 -17.22 -15.21 31.22
N THR A 91 -17.33 -15.76 29.99
CA THR A 91 -17.80 -15.02 28.80
C THR A 91 -16.94 -13.82 28.39
N TRP A 92 -15.65 -13.97 28.52
CA TRP A 92 -14.67 -13.08 27.93
C TRP A 92 -14.15 -13.69 26.63
N ASP A 93 -14.03 -12.86 25.58
CA ASP A 93 -13.36 -13.22 24.36
C ASP A 93 -12.26 -12.21 24.06
N VAL A 94 -11.11 -12.72 23.65
CA VAL A 94 -9.96 -11.89 23.24
C VAL A 94 -9.63 -12.22 21.80
N GLY A 95 -9.75 -11.24 20.94
CA GLY A 95 -9.42 -11.33 19.52
C GLY A 95 -8.13 -10.61 19.18
N ALA A 96 -7.37 -11.18 18.24
CA ALA A 96 -6.21 -10.53 17.65
C ALA A 96 -6.22 -10.74 16.14
N LYS A 97 -5.86 -9.69 15.41
CA LYS A 97 -5.63 -9.76 13.96
C LYS A 97 -4.30 -9.13 13.64
N PHE A 98 -3.43 -9.91 13.03
CA PHE A 98 -2.12 -9.48 12.61
C PHE A 98 -1.97 -9.63 11.10
N ARG A 99 -1.42 -8.64 10.45
CA ARG A 99 -1.13 -8.68 9.01
C ARG A 99 0.21 -8.06 8.68
N ILE A 100 0.84 -8.64 7.66
CA ILE A 100 2.04 -8.10 7.02
C ILE A 100 1.73 -8.04 5.52
N VAL A 101 2.02 -6.89 4.91
CA VAL A 101 1.94 -6.68 3.46
C VAL A 101 3.31 -6.23 3.00
N GLY A 102 3.90 -6.97 2.07
CA GLY A 102 5.18 -6.62 1.47
C GLY A 102 5.12 -5.29 0.73
N GLY A 103 6.26 -4.63 0.60
CA GLY A 103 6.34 -3.33 -0.05
C GLY A 103 6.00 -3.39 -1.54
N ALA A 104 5.04 -2.58 -1.97
CA ALA A 104 4.71 -2.42 -3.38
C ALA A 104 5.87 -1.79 -4.16
N PRO A 105 6.11 -2.21 -5.42
CA PRO A 105 7.04 -1.54 -6.30
C PRO A 105 6.55 -0.13 -6.65
N TYR A 106 7.49 0.78 -6.84
CA TYR A 106 7.18 2.11 -7.35
C TYR A 106 8.30 2.63 -8.25
N THR A 107 7.94 3.57 -9.12
CA THR A 107 8.87 4.28 -10.00
C THR A 107 9.36 5.52 -9.25
N PRO A 108 10.68 5.70 -9.05
CA PRO A 108 11.20 6.90 -8.39
C PRO A 108 10.97 8.14 -9.25
N TYR A 109 10.99 9.30 -8.61
CA TYR A 109 10.99 10.57 -9.32
C TYR A 109 12.38 10.88 -9.87
N ASP A 110 12.43 11.47 -11.06
CA ASP A 110 13.60 12.16 -11.59
C ASP A 110 13.67 13.56 -10.95
N VAL A 111 14.29 13.60 -9.77
CA VAL A 111 14.37 14.83 -8.97
C VAL A 111 15.24 15.87 -9.68
N GLU A 112 16.28 15.45 -10.39
CA GLU A 112 17.14 16.36 -11.13
C GLU A 112 16.37 17.05 -12.25
N LYS A 113 15.74 16.28 -13.15
CA LYS A 113 14.90 16.81 -14.22
C LYS A 113 13.76 17.68 -13.67
N SER A 114 13.12 17.23 -12.61
CA SER A 114 12.02 17.96 -11.97
C SER A 114 12.47 19.28 -11.34
N SER A 115 13.75 19.43 -11.01
CA SER A 115 14.25 20.66 -10.40
C SER A 115 14.35 21.83 -11.38
N TYR A 116 14.50 21.59 -12.68
CA TYR A 116 14.54 22.67 -13.67
C TYR A 116 13.26 23.47 -13.67
N VAL A 117 13.37 24.81 -13.64
CA VAL A 117 12.23 25.74 -13.59
C VAL A 117 11.26 25.49 -14.73
N GLU A 118 11.77 25.46 -15.97
CA GLU A 118 10.93 25.23 -17.15
C GLU A 118 10.26 23.85 -17.14
N ALA A 119 11.00 22.80 -16.70
CA ALA A 119 10.47 21.45 -16.65
C ALA A 119 9.35 21.33 -15.59
N TRP A 120 9.59 21.89 -14.40
CA TRP A 120 8.58 21.90 -13.33
C TRP A 120 7.30 22.62 -13.76
N ASP A 121 7.46 23.81 -14.30
CA ASP A 121 6.31 24.65 -14.65
C ASP A 121 5.52 24.09 -15.84
N ALA A 122 6.20 23.45 -16.80
CA ALA A 122 5.55 22.75 -17.92
C ALA A 122 4.75 21.53 -17.48
N ASN A 123 5.24 20.77 -16.49
CA ASN A 123 4.58 19.55 -15.98
C ASN A 123 3.65 19.85 -14.80
N ASN A 124 3.73 21.05 -14.24
CA ASN A 124 3.08 21.42 -12.98
C ASN A 124 3.40 20.44 -11.83
N GLY A 125 4.64 19.95 -11.78
CA GLY A 125 5.09 19.00 -10.76
C GLY A 125 6.27 18.13 -11.15
N LEU A 126 6.39 17.01 -10.44
CA LEU A 126 7.47 16.06 -10.59
C LEU A 126 7.35 15.21 -11.86
N TYR A 127 8.50 14.84 -12.42
CA TYR A 127 8.62 13.80 -13.43
C TYR A 127 8.99 12.47 -12.79
N TYR A 128 8.40 11.38 -13.26
CA TYR A 128 8.87 10.04 -12.93
C TYR A 128 10.08 9.65 -13.77
N ASP A 129 11.02 8.96 -13.17
CA ASP A 129 12.11 8.32 -13.90
C ASP A 129 11.65 6.97 -14.47
N TYR A 130 11.06 7.00 -15.64
CA TYR A 130 10.56 5.80 -16.30
C TYR A 130 11.66 4.86 -16.79
N SER A 131 12.92 5.28 -16.81
CA SER A 131 14.03 4.35 -17.06
C SER A 131 14.22 3.36 -15.90
N ARG A 132 13.75 3.74 -14.71
CA ARG A 132 13.74 2.95 -13.47
C ARG A 132 12.33 2.52 -13.07
N PHE A 133 11.50 2.19 -14.06
CA PHE A 133 10.11 1.83 -13.82
C PHE A 133 9.97 0.70 -12.78
N ASN A 134 9.23 0.95 -11.70
CA ASN A 134 8.99 0.02 -10.58
C ASN A 134 10.26 -0.64 -10.01
N SER A 135 11.41 0.05 -10.08
CA SER A 135 12.70 -0.47 -9.59
C SER A 135 12.83 -0.42 -8.08
N GLU A 136 12.16 0.50 -7.44
CA GLU A 136 12.20 0.70 -5.99
C GLU A 136 11.00 -0.01 -5.33
N ARG A 137 11.11 -0.23 -4.00
CA ARG A 137 10.04 -0.82 -3.21
C ARG A 137 9.79 -0.04 -1.93
N LEU A 138 8.53 0.12 -1.62
CA LEU A 138 8.10 0.64 -0.33
C LEU A 138 8.48 -0.32 0.81
N LYS A 139 8.53 0.19 2.03
CA LYS A 139 8.73 -0.67 3.20
C LYS A 139 7.50 -1.57 3.42
N PRO A 140 7.69 -2.80 3.91
CA PRO A 140 6.57 -3.63 4.32
C PRO A 140 5.72 -2.93 5.39
N PHE A 141 4.42 -3.11 5.30
CA PHE A 141 3.47 -2.63 6.30
C PHE A 141 3.06 -3.75 7.23
N THR A 142 3.04 -3.48 8.53
CA THR A 142 2.56 -4.41 9.56
C THR A 142 1.46 -3.76 10.38
N GLN A 143 0.46 -4.53 10.78
CA GLN A 143 -0.62 -4.05 11.65
C GLN A 143 -1.04 -5.14 12.61
N LEU A 144 -1.25 -4.76 13.88
CA LEU A 144 -1.83 -5.59 14.91
C LEU A 144 -3.06 -4.88 15.48
N ASP A 145 -4.19 -5.57 15.42
CA ASP A 145 -5.45 -5.14 16.01
C ASP A 145 -5.77 -6.09 17.18
N ILE A 146 -6.26 -5.56 18.28
CA ILE A 146 -6.66 -6.34 19.47
C ILE A 146 -8.07 -5.93 19.87
N ARG A 147 -8.90 -6.93 20.15
CA ARG A 147 -10.28 -6.74 20.62
C ARG A 147 -10.53 -7.58 21.85
N ILE A 148 -11.21 -7.01 22.82
CA ILE A 148 -11.66 -7.69 24.03
C ILE A 148 -13.16 -7.49 24.13
N ASP A 149 -13.88 -8.59 24.22
CA ASP A 149 -15.33 -8.62 24.36
C ASP A 149 -15.71 -9.23 25.72
N LYS A 150 -16.79 -8.71 26.30
CA LYS A 150 -17.43 -9.24 27.49
C LYS A 150 -18.92 -9.36 27.29
N THR A 151 -19.47 -10.54 27.50
CA THR A 151 -20.91 -10.79 27.42
C THR A 151 -21.51 -11.03 28.80
N PHE A 152 -22.63 -10.41 29.07
CA PHE A 152 -23.46 -10.59 30.28
C PHE A 152 -24.82 -11.14 29.88
N TYR A 153 -25.23 -12.22 30.53
CA TYR A 153 -26.52 -12.85 30.29
C TYR A 153 -27.49 -12.51 31.42
N PHE A 154 -28.61 -11.91 31.07
CA PHE A 154 -29.74 -11.64 31.96
C PHE A 154 -30.96 -12.45 31.50
N LYS A 155 -32.02 -12.45 32.31
CA LYS A 155 -33.22 -13.29 32.04
C LYS A 155 -33.91 -13.02 30.71
N LYS A 156 -33.83 -11.79 30.20
CA LYS A 156 -34.52 -11.36 28.97
C LYS A 156 -33.63 -10.63 27.98
N ILE A 157 -32.41 -10.27 28.37
CA ILE A 157 -31.52 -9.53 27.52
C ILE A 157 -30.09 -10.09 27.63
N MET A 158 -29.36 -10.01 26.55
CA MET A 158 -27.91 -10.21 26.52
C MET A 158 -27.25 -8.84 26.30
N LEU A 159 -26.27 -8.51 27.14
CA LEU A 159 -25.48 -7.29 27.02
C LEU A 159 -24.06 -7.66 26.65
N GLY A 160 -23.61 -7.21 25.49
CA GLY A 160 -22.22 -7.26 25.06
C GLY A 160 -21.53 -5.92 25.24
N ALA A 161 -20.30 -5.90 25.74
CA ALA A 161 -19.45 -4.74 25.77
C ALA A 161 -18.09 -5.09 25.15
N TYR A 162 -17.50 -4.20 24.37
CA TYR A 162 -16.20 -4.45 23.78
C TYR A 162 -15.30 -3.20 23.76
N ILE A 163 -14.00 -3.49 23.76
CA ILE A 163 -12.95 -2.54 23.45
C ILE A 163 -12.17 -3.11 22.26
N ASP A 164 -12.03 -2.32 21.20
CA ASP A 164 -11.29 -2.66 19.99
C ASP A 164 -10.22 -1.60 19.76
N ILE A 165 -8.98 -2.03 19.62
CA ILE A 165 -7.83 -1.15 19.37
C ILE A 165 -7.20 -1.60 18.05
N GLN A 166 -7.45 -0.83 17.01
CA GLN A 166 -6.83 -1.07 15.71
C GLN A 166 -5.45 -0.41 15.64
N ASN A 167 -4.54 -1.10 14.99
CA ASN A 167 -3.15 -0.65 14.83
C ASN A 167 -2.47 -0.32 16.17
N ILE A 168 -2.55 -1.24 17.14
CA ILE A 168 -1.98 -1.02 18.49
C ILE A 168 -0.46 -0.75 18.46
N LEU A 169 0.24 -1.21 17.42
CA LEU A 169 1.65 -0.93 17.19
C LEU A 169 1.90 0.50 16.70
N ASN A 170 0.83 1.25 16.39
CA ASN A 170 0.89 2.56 15.76
C ASN A 170 1.78 2.58 14.51
N SER A 171 1.75 1.49 13.75
CA SER A 171 2.55 1.32 12.54
C SER A 171 2.15 2.37 11.49
N LYS A 172 3.15 2.90 10.81
CA LYS A 172 2.96 3.87 9.73
C LYS A 172 3.27 3.21 8.40
N TYR A 173 2.34 3.35 7.46
CA TYR A 173 2.60 3.05 6.07
C TYR A 173 3.28 4.25 5.43
N LYS A 174 4.51 4.07 4.97
CA LYS A 174 5.26 5.10 4.29
C LYS A 174 5.08 4.93 2.78
N GLU A 175 4.45 5.91 2.15
CA GLU A 175 4.39 6.06 0.70
C GLU A 175 5.71 6.64 0.15
N GLN A 176 5.82 6.75 -1.16
CA GLN A 176 6.93 7.45 -1.79
C GLN A 176 6.93 8.92 -1.37
N ASP A 177 8.10 9.42 -0.98
CA ASP A 177 8.28 10.84 -0.64
C ASP A 177 7.94 11.71 -1.86
N VAL A 178 7.16 12.77 -1.65
CA VAL A 178 6.83 13.76 -2.68
C VAL A 178 7.71 14.98 -2.49
N TYR A 179 8.16 15.58 -3.57
CA TYR A 179 8.94 16.82 -3.49
C TYR A 179 8.06 18.01 -3.85
N ILE A 180 8.25 19.11 -3.13
CA ILE A 180 7.61 20.39 -3.42
C ILE A 180 8.67 21.44 -3.70
N LYS A 181 8.37 22.38 -4.61
CA LYS A 181 9.22 23.56 -4.80
C LYS A 181 9.03 24.54 -3.64
N THR A 182 10.11 25.06 -3.09
CA THR A 182 10.06 26.09 -2.04
C THR A 182 9.79 27.49 -2.63
N GLY A 183 9.84 27.65 -3.94
CA GLY A 183 9.77 28.93 -4.65
C GLY A 183 11.12 29.61 -4.83
N LYS A 184 12.18 29.09 -4.18
CA LYS A 184 13.53 29.63 -4.32
C LYS A 184 14.24 28.99 -5.51
N ILE A 185 14.92 29.82 -6.32
CA ILE A 185 15.84 29.38 -7.37
C ILE A 185 17.24 29.30 -6.77
N ILE A 186 17.88 28.12 -6.87
CA ILE A 186 19.18 27.86 -6.23
C ILE A 186 20.36 28.45 -7.02
N ASN A 187 20.16 28.74 -8.31
CA ASN A 187 21.16 29.27 -9.22
C ASN A 187 20.58 30.40 -10.09
N PRO A 188 20.17 31.52 -9.51
CA PRO A 188 19.47 32.59 -10.23
C PRO A 188 20.31 33.29 -11.30
N GLU A 189 21.68 33.22 -11.18
CA GLU A 189 22.61 33.79 -12.13
C GLU A 189 22.81 32.93 -13.38
N ALA A 190 22.30 31.69 -13.38
CA ALA A 190 22.40 30.81 -14.54
C ALA A 190 21.40 31.23 -15.65
N PRO A 191 21.65 30.85 -16.92
CA PRO A 191 20.64 31.00 -17.96
C PRO A 191 19.32 30.38 -17.58
N ILE A 192 18.21 30.94 -18.03
CA ILE A 192 16.83 30.52 -17.63
C ILE A 192 16.62 29.02 -17.79
N TYR A 193 17.10 28.43 -18.87
CA TYR A 193 16.96 26.99 -19.15
C TYR A 193 17.83 26.09 -18.23
N GLU A 194 18.76 26.65 -17.44
CA GLU A 194 19.57 25.95 -16.44
C GLU A 194 19.13 26.26 -15.02
N GLN A 195 18.22 27.21 -14.82
CA GLN A 195 17.75 27.57 -13.49
C GLN A 195 16.99 26.41 -12.86
N ARG A 196 17.17 26.24 -11.54
CA ARG A 196 16.58 25.14 -10.78
C ARG A 196 15.86 25.65 -9.53
N TYR A 197 14.69 25.10 -9.27
CA TYR A 197 14.01 25.25 -8.00
C TYR A 197 14.70 24.46 -6.89
N GLU A 198 14.71 25.04 -5.69
CA GLU A 198 14.98 24.28 -4.49
C GLU A 198 13.80 23.37 -4.21
N LEU A 199 14.03 22.04 -4.23
CA LEU A 199 13.01 21.03 -3.94
C LEU A 199 13.19 20.49 -2.53
N ARG A 200 12.10 20.35 -1.78
CA ARG A 200 12.08 19.77 -0.45
C ARG A 200 11.24 18.50 -0.44
N PRO A 201 11.77 17.37 0.08
CA PRO A 201 10.99 16.16 0.25
C PRO A 201 9.95 16.34 1.37
N ILE A 202 8.76 15.79 1.15
CA ILE A 202 7.70 15.65 2.14
C ILE A 202 7.41 14.18 2.31
N GLU A 203 7.58 13.68 3.52
CA GLU A 203 7.20 12.33 3.87
C GLU A 203 5.68 12.17 3.89
N ARG A 204 5.20 11.11 3.24
CA ARG A 204 3.79 10.72 3.26
C ARG A 204 3.63 9.49 4.14
N LEU A 205 3.12 9.71 5.33
CA LEU A 205 2.88 8.68 6.33
C LEU A 205 1.38 8.57 6.59
N THR A 206 0.83 7.37 6.46
CA THR A 206 -0.55 7.07 6.80
C THR A 206 -0.62 5.98 7.85
N GLY A 207 -1.69 5.95 8.59
CA GLY A 207 -1.90 5.00 9.69
C GLY A 207 -1.91 5.70 11.04
N THR A 208 -2.88 5.31 11.86
CA THR A 208 -3.04 5.80 13.23
C THR A 208 -3.55 4.68 14.11
N LEU A 209 -3.28 4.77 15.40
CA LEU A 209 -3.93 3.96 16.42
C LEU A 209 -5.37 4.43 16.56
N LEU A 210 -6.33 3.52 16.44
CA LEU A 210 -7.75 3.82 16.51
C LEU A 210 -8.43 2.96 17.58
N PRO A 211 -8.67 3.51 18.79
CA PRO A 211 -9.46 2.83 19.82
C PRO A 211 -10.96 3.05 19.56
N SER A 212 -11.74 2.02 19.80
CA SER A 212 -13.20 2.09 19.81
C SER A 212 -13.79 1.28 20.96
N ILE A 213 -14.90 1.74 21.47
CA ILE A 213 -15.67 1.10 22.54
C ILE A 213 -17.11 0.96 22.05
N GLY A 214 -17.72 -0.17 22.29
CA GLY A 214 -19.10 -0.39 21.90
C GLY A 214 -19.87 -1.25 22.91
N VAL A 215 -21.19 -1.09 22.85
CA VAL A 215 -22.14 -1.87 23.63
C VAL A 215 -23.19 -2.42 22.66
N MET A 216 -23.54 -3.69 22.84
CA MET A 216 -24.57 -4.38 22.09
C MET A 216 -25.63 -4.91 23.04
N ILE A 217 -26.88 -4.70 22.71
CA ILE A 217 -28.02 -5.22 23.49
C ILE A 217 -28.85 -6.11 22.56
N GLU A 218 -29.10 -7.33 22.98
CA GLU A 218 -29.97 -8.29 22.30
C GLU A 218 -31.13 -8.63 23.22
N LEU A 219 -32.38 -8.57 22.69
CA LEU A 219 -33.64 -8.72 23.41
C LEU A 219 -34.27 -10.10 23.15
#